data_1be27a93b404c92fa5057bc79710d9ae
#
_entry.id   1be27a93b404c92fa5057bc79710d9ae
#
_cell.length_a   1.000
_cell.length_b   1.000
_cell.length_c   1.000
_cell.angle_alpha   90.00
_cell.angle_beta   90.00
_cell.angle_gamma   90.00
#
_symmetry.space_group_name_H-M   'P 1'
#
loop_
_entity.id
_entity.type
_entity.pdbx_description
1 polymer ?
#
loop_
_entity_poly.entity_id
_entity_poly.type
_entity_poly.pdbx_seq_one_letter_code
_entity_poly.pdbx_strand_id
1 'polypeptide(L)'
;MSVGARTASESQGMPAVASRQVRMLVVDDDDIFRTRLQKALGARGIETFAAPNAHEARQLAREVRPHWALVDLRMPGMGGLELVRALHELDEEMQIVVLTGYGTIATAVEAVRAGAADYLTKPVDTDQILAAFDKAKGAESEEPVLGADGQTPSLARVEWDYIHRVLSDCGGNISQAARKLGIHRRSLQRKLQKLPPLE
;
A
#
# COMPACT_ATOMS: atom_id res chain seq x y z
N MET A 1 -4.25 18.43 72.03
CA MET A 1 -3.58 17.19 71.61
C MET A 1 -4.16 16.83 70.26
N SER A 2 -3.39 17.07 69.18
CA SER A 2 -3.86 17.01 67.82
C SER A 2 -3.20 15.82 67.15
N VAL A 3 -3.99 14.91 66.61
CA VAL A 3 -3.49 13.75 65.86
C VAL A 3 -3.73 14.02 64.39
N GLY A 4 -2.63 14.21 63.66
CA GLY A 4 -2.64 14.40 62.21
C GLY A 4 -2.84 13.08 61.47
N ALA A 5 -3.88 13.01 60.69
CA ALA A 5 -4.10 11.96 59.72
C ALA A 5 -3.35 12.28 58.40
N ARG A 6 -2.38 11.46 58.04
CA ARG A 6 -1.74 11.49 56.70
C ARG A 6 -2.60 10.67 55.76
N THR A 7 -3.20 11.32 54.81
CA THR A 7 -3.80 10.66 53.65
C THR A 7 -2.72 10.35 52.62
N ALA A 8 -2.40 9.06 52.46
CA ALA A 8 -1.59 8.58 51.38
C ALA A 8 -2.38 8.64 50.05
N SER A 9 -1.92 9.45 49.13
CA SER A 9 -2.44 9.50 47.79
C SER A 9 -1.83 8.31 46.98
N GLU A 10 -2.63 7.27 46.81
CA GLU A 10 -2.32 6.19 45.88
C GLU A 10 -2.51 6.72 44.46
N SER A 11 -1.40 7.05 43.82
CA SER A 11 -1.36 7.25 42.36
C SER A 11 -1.55 5.90 41.68
N GLN A 12 -2.79 5.59 41.34
CA GLN A 12 -3.10 4.46 40.44
C GLN A 12 -2.43 4.74 39.11
N GLY A 13 -1.33 4.00 38.86
CA GLY A 13 -0.69 3.96 37.57
C GLY A 13 -1.68 3.45 36.51
N MET A 14 -2.01 4.31 35.56
CA MET A 14 -2.73 3.89 34.35
C MET A 14 -1.98 2.75 33.69
N PRO A 15 -2.66 1.65 33.32
CA PRO A 15 -2.00 0.58 32.56
C PRO A 15 -1.48 1.19 31.26
N ALA A 16 -0.18 1.05 31.03
CA ALA A 16 0.43 1.38 29.74
C ALA A 16 -0.36 0.63 28.67
N VAL A 17 -0.98 1.37 27.76
CA VAL A 17 -1.60 0.81 26.56
C VAL A 17 -0.48 0.11 25.80
N ALA A 18 -0.42 -1.22 25.92
CA ALA A 18 0.53 -2.04 25.16
C ALA A 18 0.31 -1.69 23.69
N SER A 19 1.28 -1.02 23.09
CA SER A 19 1.28 -0.73 21.66
C SER A 19 1.17 -2.07 20.92
N ARG A 20 0.00 -2.39 20.38
CA ARG A 20 -0.22 -3.62 19.62
C ARG A 20 0.82 -3.65 18.51
N GLN A 21 1.73 -4.59 18.60
CA GLN A 21 2.74 -4.81 17.58
C GLN A 21 2.02 -5.06 16.24
N VAL A 22 2.36 -4.25 15.23
CA VAL A 22 1.75 -4.38 13.91
C VAL A 22 2.20 -5.70 13.28
N ARG A 23 1.24 -6.50 12.82
CA ARG A 23 1.49 -7.74 12.08
C ARG A 23 1.24 -7.51 10.61
N MET A 24 2.21 -7.86 9.78
CA MET A 24 2.15 -7.72 8.33
C MET A 24 2.34 -9.07 7.63
N LEU A 25 1.46 -9.39 6.70
CA LEU A 25 1.61 -10.50 5.77
C LEU A 25 2.24 -9.99 4.47
N VAL A 26 3.34 -10.61 4.05
CA VAL A 26 4.02 -10.31 2.77
C VAL A 26 3.85 -11.50 1.84
N VAL A 27 3.26 -11.26 0.67
CA VAL A 27 2.98 -12.30 -0.32
C VAL A 27 3.63 -11.93 -1.65
N ASP A 28 4.60 -12.74 -2.06
CA ASP A 28 5.40 -12.53 -3.27
C ASP A 28 6.06 -13.86 -3.65
N ASP A 29 6.23 -14.21 -4.89
CA ASP A 29 6.90 -15.45 -5.29
C ASP A 29 8.43 -15.34 -5.29
N ASP A 30 8.99 -14.12 -5.27
CA ASP A 30 10.42 -13.86 -5.15
C ASP A 30 10.89 -14.02 -3.69
N ASP A 31 11.58 -15.13 -3.40
CA ASP A 31 12.12 -15.47 -2.08
C ASP A 31 13.15 -14.45 -1.57
N ILE A 32 13.97 -13.92 -2.48
CA ILE A 32 14.99 -12.92 -2.14
C ILE A 32 14.32 -11.61 -1.72
N PHE A 33 13.31 -11.19 -2.45
CA PHE A 33 12.53 -9.98 -2.13
C PHE A 33 11.81 -10.15 -0.79
N ARG A 34 11.12 -11.27 -0.57
CA ARG A 34 10.43 -11.56 0.71
C ARG A 34 11.38 -11.50 1.89
N THR A 35 12.52 -12.21 1.80
CA THR A 35 13.53 -12.27 2.88
C THR A 35 14.11 -10.90 3.21
N ARG A 36 14.44 -10.10 2.19
CA ARG A 36 14.95 -8.73 2.38
C ARG A 36 13.90 -7.84 3.07
N LEU A 37 12.67 -7.94 2.62
CA LEU A 37 11.58 -7.12 3.14
C LEU A 37 11.24 -7.49 4.58
N GLN A 38 11.17 -8.79 4.92
CA GLN A 38 10.98 -9.24 6.30
C GLN A 38 12.05 -8.68 7.24
N LYS A 39 13.33 -8.74 6.82
CA LYS A 39 14.44 -8.20 7.61
C LYS A 39 14.32 -6.68 7.81
N ALA A 40 13.97 -5.96 6.75
CA ALA A 40 13.86 -4.51 6.79
C ALA A 40 12.65 -4.03 7.63
N LEU A 41 11.53 -4.70 7.54
CA LEU A 41 10.31 -4.43 8.33
C LEU A 41 10.51 -4.83 9.80
N GLY A 42 11.14 -5.98 10.05
CA GLY A 42 11.48 -6.43 11.41
C GLY A 42 12.39 -5.45 12.15
N ALA A 43 13.36 -4.84 11.45
CA ALA A 43 14.20 -3.78 12.01
C ALA A 43 13.41 -2.52 12.41
N ARG A 44 12.19 -2.35 11.89
CA ARG A 44 11.26 -1.26 12.23
C ARG A 44 10.18 -1.68 13.25
N GLY A 45 10.32 -2.86 13.86
CA GLY A 45 9.40 -3.37 14.88
C GLY A 45 8.10 -3.96 14.35
N ILE A 46 8.01 -4.26 13.05
CA ILE A 46 6.85 -4.89 12.44
C ILE A 46 7.04 -6.40 12.43
N GLU A 47 6.11 -7.12 13.04
CA GLU A 47 6.08 -8.57 12.98
C GLU A 47 5.62 -9.02 11.59
N THR A 48 6.50 -9.71 10.85
CA THR A 48 6.27 -9.99 9.43
C THR A 48 6.18 -11.48 9.17
N PHE A 49 5.09 -11.89 8.55
CA PHE A 49 4.81 -13.23 8.06
C PHE A 49 4.94 -13.24 6.54
N ALA A 50 5.50 -14.29 5.96
CA ALA A 50 5.73 -14.35 4.51
C ALA A 50 5.14 -15.61 3.91
N ALA A 51 4.52 -15.45 2.74
CA ALA A 51 3.97 -16.52 1.95
C ALA A 51 4.45 -16.43 0.49
N PRO A 52 4.85 -17.56 -0.13
CA PRO A 52 5.30 -17.57 -1.52
C PRO A 52 4.16 -17.62 -2.55
N ASN A 53 2.94 -17.82 -2.10
CA ASN A 53 1.78 -17.98 -2.97
C ASN A 53 0.46 -17.68 -2.23
N ALA A 54 -0.61 -17.55 -2.99
CA ALA A 54 -1.93 -17.22 -2.46
C ALA A 54 -2.51 -18.29 -1.52
N HIS A 55 -2.20 -19.57 -1.72
CA HIS A 55 -2.71 -20.64 -0.88
C HIS A 55 -2.16 -20.53 0.55
N GLU A 56 -0.84 -20.42 0.68
CA GLU A 56 -0.17 -20.24 1.97
C GLU A 56 -0.52 -18.91 2.63
N ALA A 57 -0.65 -17.83 1.82
CA ALA A 57 -1.08 -16.53 2.31
C ALA A 57 -2.45 -16.57 3.00
N ARG A 58 -3.45 -17.25 2.40
CA ARG A 58 -4.78 -17.42 2.98
C ARG A 58 -4.77 -18.23 4.26
N GLN A 59 -3.93 -19.26 4.34
CA GLN A 59 -3.79 -20.07 5.55
C GLN A 59 -3.17 -19.23 6.68
N LEU A 60 -2.05 -18.56 6.42
CA LEU A 60 -1.40 -17.67 7.38
C LEU A 60 -2.31 -16.53 7.84
N ALA A 61 -3.08 -15.91 6.93
CA ALA A 61 -3.99 -14.83 7.28
C ALA A 61 -5.04 -15.25 8.31
N ARG A 62 -5.57 -16.48 8.22
CA ARG A 62 -6.52 -17.03 9.20
C ARG A 62 -5.88 -17.29 10.56
N GLU A 63 -4.64 -17.76 10.57
CA GLU A 63 -3.91 -18.13 11.79
C GLU A 63 -3.41 -16.90 12.55
N VAL A 64 -2.74 -15.96 11.83
CA VAL A 64 -2.05 -14.83 12.46
C VAL A 64 -2.87 -13.55 12.51
N ARG A 65 -3.96 -13.47 11.73
CA ARG A 65 -4.81 -12.27 11.61
C ARG A 65 -3.99 -11.00 11.47
N PRO A 66 -3.31 -10.80 10.34
CA PRO A 66 -2.45 -9.65 10.12
C PRO A 66 -3.29 -8.38 10.01
N HIS A 67 -2.77 -7.26 10.50
CA HIS A 67 -3.41 -5.95 10.33
C HIS A 67 -3.15 -5.41 8.91
N TRP A 68 -2.01 -5.79 8.32
CA TRP A 68 -1.55 -5.34 7.02
C TRP A 68 -1.21 -6.50 6.12
N ALA A 69 -1.52 -6.40 4.85
CA ALA A 69 -1.11 -7.35 3.83
C ALA A 69 -0.47 -6.63 2.64
N LEU A 70 0.70 -7.08 2.23
CA LEU A 70 1.40 -6.63 1.04
C LEU A 70 1.39 -7.77 0.04
N VAL A 71 0.74 -7.58 -1.12
CA VAL A 71 0.44 -8.66 -2.07
C VAL A 71 1.01 -8.35 -3.45
N ASP A 72 1.89 -9.21 -3.97
CA ASP A 72 2.24 -9.14 -5.40
C ASP A 72 1.07 -9.63 -6.27
N LEU A 73 0.80 -8.88 -7.33
CA LEU A 73 -0.23 -9.28 -8.31
C LEU A 73 0.21 -10.41 -9.23
N ARG A 74 1.52 -10.54 -9.48
CA ARG A 74 2.06 -11.52 -10.41
C ARG A 74 2.69 -12.69 -9.69
N MET A 75 1.87 -13.63 -9.32
CA MET A 75 2.30 -14.89 -8.75
C MET A 75 1.78 -16.07 -9.60
N PRO A 76 2.53 -17.18 -9.69
CA PRO A 76 2.04 -18.40 -10.35
C PRO A 76 0.79 -18.96 -9.65
N GLY A 77 -0.16 -19.44 -10.42
CA GLY A 77 -1.40 -20.06 -9.92
C GLY A 77 -2.52 -19.05 -9.70
N MET A 78 -3.02 -18.95 -8.46
CA MET A 78 -4.08 -17.99 -8.11
C MET A 78 -3.56 -16.56 -8.24
N GLY A 79 -4.25 -15.73 -9.02
CA GLY A 79 -3.86 -14.34 -9.24
C GLY A 79 -3.91 -13.50 -7.96
N GLY A 80 -2.99 -12.53 -7.86
CA GLY A 80 -2.92 -11.63 -6.70
C GLY A 80 -4.21 -10.86 -6.44
N LEU A 81 -4.97 -10.46 -7.46
CA LEU A 81 -6.28 -9.81 -7.31
C LEU A 81 -7.33 -10.71 -6.65
N GLU A 82 -7.30 -11.99 -6.97
CA GLU A 82 -8.19 -12.98 -6.36
C GLU A 82 -7.84 -13.19 -4.88
N LEU A 83 -6.53 -13.16 -4.56
CA LEU A 83 -6.07 -13.18 -3.17
C LEU A 83 -6.50 -11.93 -2.41
N VAL A 84 -6.38 -10.74 -3.00
CA VAL A 84 -6.83 -9.47 -2.38
C VAL A 84 -8.30 -9.56 -1.98
N ARG A 85 -9.19 -10.02 -2.89
CA ARG A 85 -10.62 -10.22 -2.56
C ARG A 85 -10.80 -11.18 -1.41
N ALA A 86 -10.11 -12.33 -1.44
CA ALA A 86 -10.22 -13.34 -0.40
C ALA A 86 -9.70 -12.88 0.97
N LEU A 87 -8.69 -12.01 1.02
CA LEU A 87 -8.19 -11.40 2.25
C LEU A 87 -9.15 -10.32 2.78
N HIS A 88 -9.70 -9.50 1.90
CA HIS A 88 -10.69 -8.49 2.25
C HIS A 88 -12.00 -9.11 2.77
N GLU A 89 -12.47 -10.19 2.14
CA GLU A 89 -13.62 -10.97 2.63
C GLU A 89 -13.35 -11.65 3.99
N LEU A 90 -12.09 -11.99 4.28
CA LEU A 90 -11.70 -12.58 5.57
C LEU A 90 -11.69 -11.56 6.71
N ASP A 91 -11.26 -10.34 6.43
CA ASP A 91 -11.17 -9.23 7.39
C ASP A 91 -11.22 -7.90 6.63
N GLU A 92 -12.36 -7.20 6.71
CA GLU A 92 -12.58 -5.90 6.05
C GLU A 92 -11.71 -4.78 6.64
N GLU A 93 -11.22 -4.93 7.89
CA GLU A 93 -10.32 -3.97 8.54
C GLU A 93 -8.86 -4.17 8.13
N MET A 94 -8.52 -5.29 7.48
CA MET A 94 -7.18 -5.56 7.01
C MET A 94 -6.80 -4.59 5.89
N GLN A 95 -5.79 -3.77 6.13
CA GLN A 95 -5.27 -2.88 5.10
C GLN A 95 -4.41 -3.66 4.10
N ILE A 96 -4.80 -3.65 2.84
CA ILE A 96 -4.13 -4.41 1.78
C ILE A 96 -3.49 -3.44 0.80
N VAL A 97 -2.16 -3.51 0.67
CA VAL A 97 -1.40 -2.77 -0.34
C VAL A 97 -0.90 -3.76 -1.40
N VAL A 98 -1.11 -3.39 -2.64
CA VAL A 98 -0.73 -4.23 -3.78
C VAL A 98 0.60 -3.81 -4.37
N LEU A 99 1.47 -4.77 -4.66
CA LEU A 99 2.70 -4.59 -5.42
C LEU A 99 2.55 -5.10 -6.85
N THR A 100 3.22 -4.47 -7.80
CA THR A 100 3.29 -4.98 -9.17
C THR A 100 4.53 -4.50 -9.91
N GLY A 101 5.11 -5.38 -10.72
CA GLY A 101 6.22 -5.02 -11.62
C GLY A 101 5.77 -4.26 -12.87
N TYR A 102 4.47 -4.32 -13.23
CA TYR A 102 3.90 -3.68 -14.42
C TYR A 102 2.55 -3.06 -14.07
N GLY A 103 2.60 -1.85 -13.54
CA GLY A 103 1.41 -1.09 -13.20
C GLY A 103 0.73 -0.48 -14.42
N THR A 104 -0.49 -0.90 -14.70
CA THR A 104 -1.39 -0.16 -15.59
C THR A 104 -2.50 0.46 -14.74
N ILE A 105 -3.09 1.55 -15.24
CA ILE A 105 -4.24 2.17 -14.57
C ILE A 105 -5.37 1.15 -14.38
N ALA A 106 -5.60 0.30 -15.38
CA ALA A 106 -6.60 -0.76 -15.29
C ALA A 106 -6.33 -1.71 -14.10
N THR A 107 -5.08 -2.14 -13.92
CA THR A 107 -4.70 -3.03 -12.81
C THR A 107 -4.84 -2.34 -11.45
N ALA A 108 -4.53 -1.05 -11.35
CA ALA A 108 -4.72 -0.28 -10.13
C ALA A 108 -6.21 -0.15 -9.77
N VAL A 109 -7.07 0.18 -10.75
CA VAL A 109 -8.52 0.24 -10.56
C VAL A 109 -9.09 -1.12 -10.14
N GLU A 110 -8.63 -2.21 -10.75
CA GLU A 110 -9.05 -3.57 -10.37
C GLU A 110 -8.61 -3.94 -8.95
N ALA A 111 -7.41 -3.53 -8.53
CA ALA A 111 -6.91 -3.74 -7.17
C ALA A 111 -7.78 -3.02 -6.12
N VAL A 112 -8.11 -1.75 -6.35
CA VAL A 112 -9.01 -0.96 -5.47
C VAL A 112 -10.40 -1.60 -5.41
N ARG A 113 -10.97 -2.01 -6.55
CA ARG A 113 -12.26 -2.72 -6.57
C ARG A 113 -12.24 -4.08 -5.88
N ALA A 114 -11.06 -4.68 -5.78
CA ALA A 114 -10.86 -5.93 -5.05
C ALA A 114 -10.72 -5.73 -3.53
N GLY A 115 -10.65 -4.48 -3.04
CA GLY A 115 -10.48 -4.14 -1.63
C GLY A 115 -9.06 -3.72 -1.23
N ALA A 116 -8.17 -3.43 -2.20
CA ALA A 116 -6.86 -2.87 -1.87
C ALA A 116 -6.98 -1.40 -1.46
N ALA A 117 -6.31 -1.02 -0.38
CA ALA A 117 -6.26 0.35 0.13
C ALA A 117 -5.28 1.24 -0.66
N ASP A 118 -4.20 0.68 -1.19
CA ASP A 118 -3.25 1.40 -2.05
C ASP A 118 -2.52 0.42 -2.98
N TYR A 119 -1.74 0.98 -3.90
CA TYR A 119 -1.08 0.27 -4.97
C TYR A 119 0.29 0.87 -5.23
N LEU A 120 1.33 0.02 -5.28
CA LEU A 120 2.72 0.40 -5.48
C LEU A 120 3.34 -0.34 -6.67
N THR A 121 4.25 0.33 -7.38
CA THR A 121 5.00 -0.29 -8.48
C THR A 121 6.41 -0.67 -8.04
N LYS A 122 6.84 -1.90 -8.36
CA LYS A 122 8.24 -2.31 -8.18
C LYS A 122 9.15 -1.58 -9.21
N PRO A 123 10.35 -1.14 -8.84
CA PRO A 123 11.01 -1.33 -7.56
C PRO A 123 10.45 -0.40 -6.49
N VAL A 124 10.31 -0.90 -5.27
CA VAL A 124 9.78 -0.20 -4.10
C VAL A 124 10.71 -0.39 -2.91
N ASP A 125 10.88 0.64 -2.10
CA ASP A 125 11.60 0.57 -0.84
C ASP A 125 10.66 0.43 0.37
N THR A 126 11.23 0.11 1.53
CA THR A 126 10.47 -0.13 2.75
C THR A 126 9.73 1.12 3.23
N ASP A 127 10.29 2.31 3.01
CA ASP A 127 9.70 3.57 3.48
C ASP A 127 8.47 3.92 2.64
N GLN A 128 8.50 3.66 1.34
CA GLN A 128 7.35 3.79 0.44
C GLN A 128 6.22 2.82 0.83
N ILE A 129 6.56 1.58 1.20
CA ILE A 129 5.58 0.60 1.67
C ILE A 129 4.90 1.09 2.94
N LEU A 130 5.67 1.54 3.94
CA LEU A 130 5.12 2.04 5.20
C LEU A 130 4.28 3.30 5.00
N ALA A 131 4.72 4.23 4.16
CA ALA A 131 3.96 5.42 3.82
C ALA A 131 2.59 5.11 3.19
N ALA A 132 2.50 4.05 2.36
CA ALA A 132 1.23 3.59 1.80
C ALA A 132 0.26 3.10 2.87
N PHE A 133 0.74 2.34 3.87
CA PHE A 133 -0.09 1.89 4.99
C PHE A 133 -0.48 3.03 5.94
N ASP A 134 0.41 3.99 6.19
CA ASP A 134 0.09 5.15 7.02
C ASP A 134 -0.96 6.06 6.37
N LYS A 135 -0.86 6.25 5.05
CA LYS A 135 -1.86 6.97 4.27
C LYS A 135 -3.22 6.28 4.32
N ALA A 136 -3.23 4.95 4.22
CA ALA A 136 -4.46 4.16 4.30
C ALA A 136 -5.15 4.28 5.69
N LYS A 137 -4.38 4.41 6.79
CA LYS A 137 -4.94 4.69 8.14
C LYS A 137 -5.58 6.07 8.24
N GLY A 138 -5.03 7.08 7.54
CA GLY A 138 -5.58 8.44 7.52
C GLY A 138 -6.86 8.55 6.70
N ALA A 139 -7.08 7.63 5.76
CA ALA A 139 -8.26 7.60 4.89
C ALA A 139 -9.55 7.14 5.59
N GLU A 140 -9.49 6.59 6.81
CA GLU A 140 -10.69 6.35 7.63
C GLU A 140 -11.41 7.64 8.05
N SER A 141 -10.78 8.81 7.84
CA SER A 141 -11.36 10.13 8.15
C SER A 141 -11.61 10.99 6.89
N GLU A 142 -11.12 10.56 5.74
CA GLU A 142 -11.39 11.23 4.47
C GLU A 142 -11.97 10.18 3.52
N GLU A 143 -13.23 10.37 3.15
CA GLU A 143 -13.79 9.73 1.95
C GLU A 143 -12.76 9.87 0.83
N PRO A 144 -12.59 8.86 -0.06
CA PRO A 144 -11.70 9.04 -1.20
C PRO A 144 -12.09 10.35 -1.86
N VAL A 145 -11.16 11.30 -1.88
CA VAL A 145 -11.37 12.59 -2.54
C VAL A 145 -11.51 12.30 -4.04
N LEU A 146 -12.69 11.85 -4.41
CA LEU A 146 -13.29 12.12 -5.69
C LEU A 146 -13.22 13.64 -5.75
N GLY A 147 -12.47 14.19 -6.72
CA GLY A 147 -12.15 15.60 -6.78
C GLY A 147 -13.29 16.47 -6.28
N ALA A 148 -13.00 17.59 -5.63
CA ALA A 148 -13.91 18.43 -4.85
C ALA A 148 -15.29 18.75 -5.48
N ASP A 149 -15.56 18.27 -6.68
CA ASP A 149 -16.80 18.43 -7.46
C ASP A 149 -17.55 17.11 -7.74
N GLY A 150 -17.21 15.97 -7.10
CA GLY A 150 -17.94 14.71 -7.31
C GLY A 150 -17.79 14.10 -8.71
N GLN A 151 -16.88 14.61 -9.54
CA GLN A 151 -16.61 14.08 -10.87
C GLN A 151 -15.42 13.12 -10.82
N THR A 152 -15.62 11.90 -11.32
CA THR A 152 -14.54 10.95 -11.55
C THR A 152 -13.52 11.59 -12.50
N PRO A 153 -12.20 11.64 -12.14
CA PRO A 153 -11.20 12.22 -13.04
C PRO A 153 -11.30 11.56 -14.41
N SER A 154 -11.30 12.34 -15.48
CA SER A 154 -11.33 11.77 -16.81
C SER A 154 -10.12 10.85 -17.03
N LEU A 155 -10.28 9.78 -17.82
CA LEU A 155 -9.18 8.86 -18.15
C LEU A 155 -7.95 9.63 -18.69
N ALA A 156 -8.18 10.72 -19.41
CA ALA A 156 -7.13 11.59 -19.91
C ALA A 156 -6.38 12.33 -18.80
N ARG A 157 -7.06 12.72 -17.71
CA ARG A 157 -6.46 13.36 -16.55
C ARG A 157 -5.58 12.37 -15.77
N VAL A 158 -6.08 11.17 -15.53
CA VAL A 158 -5.32 10.09 -14.85
C VAL A 158 -4.09 9.69 -15.67
N GLU A 159 -4.21 9.58 -17.01
CA GLU A 159 -3.07 9.31 -17.90
C GLU A 159 -2.04 10.44 -17.83
N TRP A 160 -2.49 11.70 -17.83
CA TRP A 160 -1.63 12.87 -17.77
C TRP A 160 -0.84 12.93 -16.45
N ASP A 161 -1.50 12.76 -15.31
CA ASP A 161 -0.89 12.74 -13.98
C ASP A 161 0.14 11.61 -13.84
N TYR A 162 -0.18 10.42 -14.37
CA TYR A 162 0.73 9.28 -14.37
C TYR A 162 2.00 9.55 -15.21
N ILE A 163 1.85 10.11 -16.41
CA ILE A 163 2.98 10.48 -17.27
C ILE A 163 3.88 11.50 -16.57
N HIS A 164 3.32 12.50 -15.92
CA HIS A 164 4.07 13.53 -15.20
C HIS A 164 4.80 12.97 -13.98
N ARG A 165 4.19 12.07 -13.23
CA ARG A 165 4.84 11.37 -12.11
C ARG A 165 6.06 10.60 -12.59
N VAL A 166 5.93 9.73 -13.61
CA VAL A 166 7.03 8.96 -14.16
C VAL A 166 8.14 9.83 -14.73
N LEU A 167 7.79 10.96 -15.34
CA LEU A 167 8.76 11.94 -15.85
C LEU A 167 9.54 12.59 -14.70
N SER A 168 8.87 12.96 -13.62
CA SER A 168 9.48 13.49 -12.39
C SER A 168 10.44 12.46 -11.76
N ASP A 169 10.04 11.21 -11.61
CA ASP A 169 10.85 10.10 -11.09
C ASP A 169 12.10 9.83 -11.94
N CYS A 170 12.06 10.21 -13.21
CA CYS A 170 13.20 10.13 -14.13
C CYS A 170 14.00 11.43 -14.21
N GLY A 171 13.79 12.39 -13.29
CA GLY A 171 14.49 13.68 -13.29
C GLY A 171 14.26 14.49 -14.56
N GLY A 172 13.08 14.36 -15.20
CA GLY A 172 12.76 15.03 -16.47
C GLY A 172 13.32 14.35 -17.72
N ASN A 173 13.97 13.19 -17.59
CA ASN A 173 14.54 12.47 -18.73
C ASN A 173 13.47 11.75 -19.55
N ILE A 174 13.04 12.39 -20.64
CA ILE A 174 11.98 11.87 -21.53
C ILE A 174 12.30 10.49 -22.12
N SER A 175 13.57 10.21 -22.44
CA SER A 175 13.95 8.91 -23.01
C SER A 175 13.86 7.78 -21.98
N GLN A 176 14.20 8.06 -20.74
CA GLN A 176 14.09 7.12 -19.63
C GLN A 176 12.62 6.93 -19.22
N ALA A 177 11.86 8.01 -19.14
CA ALA A 177 10.42 7.96 -18.87
C ALA A 177 9.66 7.17 -19.94
N ALA A 178 9.96 7.40 -21.23
CA ALA A 178 9.33 6.66 -22.32
C ALA A 178 9.59 5.15 -22.24
N ARG A 179 10.82 4.75 -21.87
CA ARG A 179 11.15 3.32 -21.63
C ARG A 179 10.36 2.75 -20.44
N LYS A 180 10.29 3.48 -19.32
CA LYS A 180 9.50 3.08 -18.16
C LYS A 180 8.01 2.96 -18.47
N LEU A 181 7.47 3.86 -19.28
CA LEU A 181 6.07 3.87 -19.72
C LEU A 181 5.76 2.85 -20.81
N GLY A 182 6.75 2.18 -21.39
CA GLY A 182 6.56 1.24 -22.51
C GLY A 182 6.06 1.89 -23.79
N ILE A 183 6.30 3.20 -23.99
CA ILE A 183 5.87 3.95 -25.18
C ILE A 183 7.05 4.57 -25.92
N HIS A 184 6.84 4.89 -27.20
CA HIS A 184 7.87 5.55 -28.00
C HIS A 184 8.13 6.98 -27.49
N ARG A 185 9.41 7.41 -27.49
CA ARG A 185 9.81 8.76 -27.08
C ARG A 185 8.98 9.87 -27.77
N ARG A 186 8.74 9.73 -29.09
CA ARG A 186 7.90 10.69 -29.84
C ARG A 186 6.46 10.73 -29.35
N SER A 187 5.92 9.59 -28.97
CA SER A 187 4.56 9.50 -28.41
C SER A 187 4.47 10.20 -27.06
N LEU A 188 5.48 10.02 -26.21
CA LEU A 188 5.56 10.72 -24.91
C LEU A 188 5.70 12.23 -25.11
N GLN A 189 6.58 12.70 -26.01
CA GLN A 189 6.72 14.12 -26.32
C GLN A 189 5.41 14.75 -26.78
N ARG A 190 4.68 14.06 -27.68
CA ARG A 190 3.36 14.54 -28.14
C ARG A 190 2.33 14.60 -27.02
N LYS A 191 2.35 13.67 -26.07
CA LYS A 191 1.45 13.67 -24.91
C LYS A 191 1.79 14.81 -23.94
N LEU A 192 3.07 15.09 -23.70
CA LEU A 192 3.53 16.19 -22.85
C LEU A 192 3.25 17.60 -23.44
N GLN A 193 3.09 17.72 -24.76
CA GLN A 193 2.74 18.97 -25.42
C GLN A 193 1.24 19.29 -25.35
N LYS A 194 0.40 18.31 -24.99
CA LYS A 194 -1.03 18.57 -24.76
C LYS A 194 -1.20 19.24 -23.41
N LEU A 195 -2.04 20.27 -23.36
CA LEU A 195 -2.47 20.86 -22.11
C LEU A 195 -3.15 19.79 -21.23
N PRO A 196 -3.07 19.94 -19.88
CA PRO A 196 -3.83 19.05 -19.01
C PRO A 196 -5.28 19.04 -19.44
N PRO A 197 -5.96 17.87 -19.42
CA PRO A 197 -7.37 17.79 -19.76
C PRO A 197 -8.14 18.70 -18.81
N LEU A 198 -8.98 19.58 -19.39
CA LEU A 198 -9.95 20.34 -18.61
C LEU A 198 -10.90 19.38 -17.93
N GLU A 199 -11.26 19.67 -16.70
CA GLU A 199 -12.23 18.94 -15.88
C GLU A 199 -13.58 18.80 -16.56
#